data_817375743f14351399887dea9019f056
#
_entry.id   817375743f14351399887dea9019f056
#
_cell.length_a   1.000
_cell.length_b   1.000
_cell.length_c   1.000
_cell.angle_alpha   90.00
_cell.angle_beta   90.00
_cell.angle_gamma   90.00
#
_symmetry.space_group_name_H-M   'P 1'
#
loop_
_entity.id
_entity.type
_entity.pdbx_description
1 polymer ?
#
loop_
_entity_poly.entity_id
_entity_poly.type
_entity_poly.pdbx_seq_one_letter_code
_entity_poly.pdbx_strand_id
1 'polypeptide(L)' 'ITTGRGSIIIWTNRDTVAHTVTAVDGSFDSGSIAPGDKFEQKFDRSKSYSYTCSFHPQMKGTLTIQ' A
#
# COMPACT_ATOMS: atom_id res chain seq x y z
N ILE A 1 9.51 1.83 3.57
CA ILE A 1 9.07 3.18 3.98
C ILE A 1 8.90 3.19 5.49
N THR A 2 9.48 4.17 6.13
CA THR A 2 9.33 4.40 7.57
C THR A 2 8.78 5.80 7.79
N THR A 3 7.71 5.93 8.57
CA THR A 3 7.07 7.22 8.84
C THR A 3 6.43 7.24 10.22
N GLY A 4 5.96 8.40 10.66
CA GLY A 4 5.32 8.56 11.96
C GLY A 4 3.83 8.25 11.94
N ARG A 5 3.28 8.03 13.13
CA ARG A 5 1.82 7.84 13.30
C ARG A 5 1.06 9.08 12.83
N GLY A 6 -0.12 8.86 12.28
CA GLY A 6 -0.95 9.92 11.74
C GLY A 6 -0.60 10.31 10.31
N SER A 7 0.41 9.67 9.72
CA SER A 7 0.79 9.93 8.33
C SER A 7 -0.22 9.37 7.36
N ILE A 8 -0.41 10.09 6.25
CA ILE A 8 -1.18 9.59 5.12
C ILE A 8 -0.18 9.11 4.08
N ILE A 9 -0.29 7.84 3.70
CA ILE A 9 0.57 7.24 2.69
C ILE A 9 -0.19 7.19 1.38
N ILE A 10 0.46 7.61 0.29
CA ILE A 10 -0.14 7.67 -1.03
C ILE A 10 0.66 6.74 -1.95
N TRP A 11 -0.03 5.77 -2.55
CA TRP A 11 0.53 4.91 -3.60
C TRP A 11 -0.04 5.36 -4.93
N THR A 12 0.84 5.66 -5.88
CA THR A 12 0.45 6.09 -7.23
C THR A 12 0.82 4.99 -8.21
N ASN A 13 -0.15 4.55 -9.02
CA ASN A 13 0.11 3.58 -10.07
C ASN A 13 0.64 4.30 -11.31
N ARG A 14 1.93 4.18 -11.55
CA ARG A 14 2.63 4.79 -12.70
C ARG A 14 2.90 3.79 -13.82
N ASP A 15 2.34 2.59 -13.69
CA ASP A 15 2.47 1.55 -14.71
C ASP A 15 1.35 1.67 -15.75
N THR A 16 1.41 0.82 -16.77
CA THR A 16 0.40 0.74 -17.82
C THR A 16 -0.67 -0.32 -17.55
N VAL A 17 -0.53 -1.05 -16.44
CA VAL A 17 -1.49 -2.08 -16.00
C VAL A 17 -1.98 -1.76 -14.60
N ALA A 18 -3.15 -2.31 -14.25
CA ALA A 18 -3.71 -2.13 -12.91
C ALA A 18 -2.89 -2.87 -11.85
N HIS A 19 -2.85 -2.31 -10.65
CA HIS A 19 -2.18 -2.91 -9.48
C HIS A 19 -3.08 -2.80 -8.25
N THR A 20 -2.73 -3.53 -7.20
CA THR A 20 -3.33 -3.35 -5.87
C THR A 20 -2.24 -3.12 -4.83
N VAL A 21 -2.63 -2.55 -3.68
CA VAL A 21 -1.80 -2.50 -2.48
C VAL A 21 -2.57 -3.25 -1.41
N THR A 22 -2.17 -4.47 -1.12
CA THR A 22 -2.90 -5.36 -0.23
C THR A 22 -1.98 -5.82 0.90
N ALA A 23 -2.36 -5.49 2.13
CA ALA A 23 -1.61 -5.93 3.30
C ALA A 23 -1.69 -7.45 3.44
N VAL A 24 -0.55 -8.07 3.74
CA VAL A 24 -0.47 -9.52 3.89
C VAL A 24 -1.36 -10.02 5.02
N ASP A 25 -1.50 -9.22 6.09
CA ASP A 25 -2.33 -9.56 7.24
C ASP A 25 -3.80 -9.14 7.10
N GLY A 26 -4.19 -8.57 5.95
CA GLY A 26 -5.54 -8.13 5.71
C GLY A 26 -5.90 -6.77 6.30
N SER A 27 -4.95 -6.03 6.86
CA SER A 27 -5.21 -4.74 7.51
C SER A 27 -5.77 -3.69 6.56
N PHE A 28 -5.36 -3.73 5.30
CA PHE A 28 -5.87 -2.83 4.28
C PHE A 28 -5.80 -3.47 2.89
N ASP A 29 -6.63 -2.99 1.98
CA ASP A 29 -6.66 -3.44 0.60
C ASP A 29 -7.19 -2.29 -0.25
N SER A 30 -6.39 -1.84 -1.21
CA SER A 30 -6.76 -0.73 -2.08
C SER A 30 -7.85 -1.10 -3.09
N GLY A 31 -8.00 -2.40 -3.38
CA GLY A 31 -8.68 -2.80 -4.59
C GLY A 31 -7.86 -2.47 -5.83
N SER A 32 -8.47 -2.56 -6.99
CA SER A 32 -7.78 -2.29 -8.25
C SER A 32 -7.46 -0.80 -8.41
N ILE A 33 -6.19 -0.48 -8.64
CA ILE A 33 -5.73 0.89 -8.92
C ILE A 33 -5.40 0.94 -10.42
N ALA A 34 -6.20 1.67 -11.18
CA ALA A 34 -5.99 1.82 -12.61
C ALA A 34 -4.71 2.63 -12.90
N PRO A 35 -4.13 2.52 -14.10
CA PRO A 35 -2.98 3.35 -14.47
C PRO A 35 -3.29 4.84 -14.29
N GLY A 36 -2.40 5.55 -13.60
CA GLY A 36 -2.56 6.97 -13.30
C GLY A 36 -3.36 7.27 -12.04
N ASP A 37 -4.04 6.30 -11.46
CA ASP A 37 -4.78 6.48 -10.23
C ASP A 37 -3.90 6.26 -9.00
N LYS A 38 -4.45 6.58 -7.83
CA LYS A 38 -3.74 6.46 -6.56
C LYS A 38 -4.64 5.90 -5.48
N PHE A 39 -4.00 5.39 -4.41
CA PHE A 39 -4.65 4.92 -3.20
C PHE A 39 -4.03 5.64 -2.01
N GLU A 40 -4.86 6.16 -1.11
CA GLU A 40 -4.42 6.87 0.09
C GLU A 40 -4.95 6.15 1.33
N GLN A 41 -4.09 6.03 2.36
CA GLN A 41 -4.47 5.41 3.62
C GLN A 41 -3.77 6.13 4.76
N LYS A 42 -4.53 6.50 5.81
CA LYS A 42 -3.97 7.05 7.03
C LYS A 42 -3.65 5.94 8.01
N PHE A 43 -2.50 6.06 8.69
CA PHE A 43 -2.02 5.08 9.65
C PHE A 43 -1.84 5.72 11.02
N ASP A 44 -2.63 5.27 12.00
CA ASP A 44 -2.65 5.83 13.36
C ASP A 44 -1.98 4.95 14.39
N ARG A 45 -1.49 3.78 14.01
CA ARG A 45 -0.87 2.81 14.92
C ARG A 45 0.59 2.59 14.59
N SER A 46 1.43 2.48 15.63
CA SER A 46 2.81 2.00 15.48
C SER A 46 2.78 0.53 15.12
N LYS A 47 3.12 0.21 13.89
CA LYS A 47 3.09 -1.16 13.38
C LYS A 47 3.88 -1.25 12.09
N SER A 48 4.43 -2.44 11.81
CA SER A 48 5.01 -2.76 10.52
C SER A 48 4.01 -3.54 9.68
N TYR A 49 3.89 -3.17 8.42
CA TYR A 49 3.00 -3.82 7.45
C TYR A 49 3.82 -4.33 6.29
N SER A 50 3.51 -5.55 5.83
CA SER A 50 3.97 -6.05 4.54
C SER A 50 2.82 -6.02 3.58
N TYR A 51 3.05 -5.60 2.35
CA TYR A 51 2.00 -5.55 1.33
C TYR A 51 2.50 -6.12 0.01
N THR A 52 1.55 -6.56 -0.79
CA THR A 52 1.80 -7.11 -2.13
C THR A 52 0.77 -6.55 -3.10
N CYS A 53 1.04 -6.71 -4.40
CA CYS A 53 0.04 -6.52 -5.44
C CYS A 53 -0.66 -7.86 -5.69
N SER A 54 -1.99 -7.91 -5.60
CA SER A 54 -2.74 -9.16 -5.80
C SER A 54 -2.61 -9.70 -7.21
N PHE A 55 -2.41 -8.83 -8.21
CA PHE A 55 -2.22 -9.24 -9.60
C PHE A 55 -0.79 -9.70 -9.89
N HIS A 56 0.18 -9.27 -9.08
CA HIS A 56 1.59 -9.56 -9.26
C HIS A 56 2.20 -9.86 -7.88
N PRO A 57 2.02 -11.08 -7.34
CA PRO A 57 2.42 -11.39 -5.95
C PRO A 57 3.90 -11.21 -5.64
N GLN A 58 4.77 -11.20 -6.64
CA GLN A 58 6.19 -10.93 -6.45
C GLN A 58 6.49 -9.44 -6.19
N MET A 59 5.56 -8.55 -6.44
CA MET A 59 5.70 -7.14 -6.11
C MET A 59 5.35 -6.93 -4.64
N LYS A 60 6.38 -6.70 -3.83
CA LYS A 60 6.25 -6.61 -2.36
C LYS A 60 6.87 -5.32 -1.85
N GLY A 61 6.33 -4.83 -0.76
CA GLY A 61 6.90 -3.71 -0.04
C GLY A 61 6.63 -3.81 1.44
N THR A 62 7.29 -2.97 2.21
CA THR A 62 7.07 -2.86 3.65
C THR A 62 6.84 -1.42 4.04
N LEU A 63 6.00 -1.22 5.05
CA LEU A 63 5.69 0.07 5.63
C LEU A 63 5.82 -0.04 7.14
N THR A 64 6.64 0.81 7.74
CA THR A 64 6.82 0.86 9.20
C THR A 64 6.27 2.18 9.71
N ILE A 65 5.31 2.10 10.63
CA ILE A 65 4.75 3.26 11.31
C ILE A 65 5.35 3.30 12.72
N GLN A 66 6.03 4.36 13.01
CA GLN A 66 6.71 4.56 14.30
C GLN A 66 5.80 5.12 15.39
#